data_e96e5dde22be4d6ae625bc5f49045f59
#
_entry.id   e96e5dde22be4d6ae625bc5f49045f59
#
_cell.length_a   1.000
_cell.length_b   1.000
_cell.length_c   1.000
_cell.angle_alpha   90.00
_cell.angle_beta   90.00
_cell.angle_gamma   90.00
#
_symmetry.space_group_name_H-M   'P 1'
#
loop_
_entity.id
_entity.type
_entity.pdbx_description
1 polymer ?
#
loop_
_entity_poly.entity_id
_entity_poly.type
_entity_poly.pdbx_seq_one_letter_code
_entity_poly.pdbx_strand_id
1 'polypeptide(L)'
;PGGELTEGRQVAAMMGGMGRTFDGGYAEYTCVPVSQVVPFSSELDWSTVGAVPEMLQTSYGSLTVGLDAKSGQSLLIRGGTSSVGMATAVLAKQWGLTVLATTRDANKASSLTAIGVDHVIVDDGAVAGQVRDILPGGVDLALELVGTPTLPDTLRATRVHGTVCFTGMLSNEWTVKDFYPIDYIPRGVRLTSYGGDASDLPADVLQDFLSAVASGEAVVPIDEVFAFEDIARAHAKMEAGTARGKLVVVL
;
A
#
# COMPACT_ATOMS: atom_id res chain seq x y z
N PRO A 1 -10.76 -22.16 -2.22
CA PRO A 1 -10.51 -23.58 -2.45
C PRO A 1 -9.02 -23.79 -2.43
N GLY A 2 -8.46 -24.01 -1.23
CA GLY A 2 -7.05 -24.26 -1.07
C GLY A 2 -6.73 -25.66 -1.58
N GLY A 3 -5.73 -25.77 -2.47
CA GLY A 3 -5.00 -27.01 -2.60
C GLY A 3 -4.57 -27.46 -1.20
N GLU A 4 -4.49 -28.76 -0.94
CA GLU A 4 -4.12 -29.28 0.37
C GLU A 4 -2.81 -28.64 0.83
N LEU A 5 -2.88 -27.91 1.96
CA LEU A 5 -1.71 -27.38 2.65
C LEU A 5 -1.01 -28.58 3.30
N THR A 6 0.17 -28.91 2.79
CA THR A 6 1.00 -29.98 3.31
C THR A 6 2.14 -29.41 4.15
N GLU A 7 2.65 -30.20 5.07
CA GLU A 7 3.86 -29.84 5.84
C GLU A 7 5.01 -29.45 4.90
N GLY A 8 5.74 -28.39 5.27
CA GLY A 8 6.83 -27.82 4.47
C GLY A 8 6.40 -26.86 3.37
N ARG A 9 5.09 -26.64 3.15
CA ARG A 9 4.62 -25.65 2.17
C ARG A 9 4.90 -24.22 2.67
N GLN A 10 5.49 -23.39 1.82
CA GLN A 10 5.63 -21.96 2.09
C GLN A 10 4.24 -21.30 2.00
N VAL A 11 3.91 -20.51 3.03
CA VAL A 11 2.61 -19.83 3.14
C VAL A 11 2.76 -18.44 3.73
N ALA A 12 1.88 -17.52 3.34
CA ALA A 12 1.67 -16.26 4.00
C ALA A 12 0.34 -16.31 4.77
N ALA A 13 0.32 -15.89 6.03
CA ALA A 13 -0.90 -15.72 6.80
C ALA A 13 -1.33 -14.26 6.74
N MET A 14 -2.53 -14.03 6.19
CA MET A 14 -3.11 -12.69 6.12
C MET A 14 -3.72 -12.31 7.46
N MET A 15 -3.72 -11.01 7.81
CA MET A 15 -4.03 -10.54 9.16
C MET A 15 -5.42 -10.98 9.65
N GLY A 16 -6.51 -10.67 8.97
CA GLY A 16 -7.88 -11.14 9.24
C GLY A 16 -8.29 -11.28 10.71
N GLY A 17 -7.81 -10.39 11.58
CA GLY A 17 -8.00 -10.46 13.02
C GLY A 17 -6.82 -11.05 13.81
N MET A 18 -5.82 -11.65 13.14
CA MET A 18 -4.60 -12.16 13.78
C MET A 18 -3.87 -11.06 14.55
N GLY A 19 -3.51 -11.32 15.81
CA GLY A 19 -2.90 -10.35 16.72
C GLY A 19 -3.88 -9.31 17.29
N ARG A 20 -5.20 -9.45 17.02
CA ARG A 20 -6.26 -8.56 17.52
C ARG A 20 -7.39 -9.30 18.20
N THR A 21 -8.03 -10.25 17.50
CA THR A 21 -9.16 -11.04 18.02
C THR A 21 -8.74 -12.46 18.40
N PHE A 22 -7.56 -12.89 17.97
CA PHE A 22 -6.91 -14.15 18.34
C PHE A 22 -5.39 -13.96 18.27
N ASP A 23 -4.61 -14.95 18.71
CA ASP A 23 -3.15 -14.87 18.81
C ASP A 23 -2.49 -14.49 17.48
N GLY A 24 -1.42 -13.70 17.59
CA GLY A 24 -0.70 -13.14 16.45
C GLY A 24 0.50 -13.97 15.99
N GLY A 25 1.33 -13.34 15.13
CA GLY A 25 2.54 -13.94 14.56
C GLY A 25 3.81 -13.66 15.36
N TYR A 26 3.74 -13.12 16.58
CA TYR A 26 4.91 -12.94 17.46
C TYR A 26 5.22 -14.23 18.20
N ALA A 27 5.49 -15.29 17.46
CA ALA A 27 5.71 -16.63 17.97
C ALA A 27 6.39 -17.49 16.90
N GLU A 28 7.11 -18.52 17.31
CA GLU A 28 7.68 -19.54 16.42
C GLU A 28 6.59 -20.32 15.66
N TYR A 29 5.40 -20.43 16.24
CA TYR A 29 4.24 -21.10 15.68
C TYR A 29 2.98 -20.30 15.95
N THR A 30 2.09 -20.29 14.98
CA THR A 30 0.76 -19.65 15.11
C THR A 30 -0.30 -20.52 14.47
N CYS A 31 -1.54 -20.43 15.00
CA CYS A 31 -2.69 -21.09 14.42
C CYS A 31 -3.60 -20.04 13.79
N VAL A 32 -3.89 -20.20 12.51
CA VAL A 32 -4.74 -19.29 11.75
C VAL A 32 -5.81 -20.03 10.97
N PRO A 33 -6.97 -19.42 10.70
CA PRO A 33 -7.98 -20.01 9.82
C PRO A 33 -7.38 -20.27 8.42
N VAL A 34 -7.68 -21.43 7.85
CA VAL A 34 -7.16 -21.80 6.51
C VAL A 34 -7.55 -20.80 5.42
N SER A 35 -8.67 -20.11 5.58
CA SER A 35 -9.12 -19.03 4.67
C SER A 35 -8.20 -17.80 4.64
N GLN A 36 -7.31 -17.68 5.63
CA GLN A 36 -6.32 -16.59 5.71
C GLN A 36 -4.93 -17.01 5.22
N VAL A 37 -4.79 -18.25 4.75
CA VAL A 37 -3.50 -18.81 4.33
C VAL A 37 -3.38 -18.75 2.82
N VAL A 38 -2.35 -18.08 2.33
CA VAL A 38 -2.04 -17.94 0.91
C VAL A 38 -0.75 -18.71 0.63
N PRO A 39 -0.80 -19.83 -0.13
CA PRO A 39 0.41 -20.57 -0.50
C PRO A 39 1.19 -19.84 -1.59
N PHE A 40 2.52 -19.95 -1.52
CA PHE A 40 3.44 -19.44 -2.54
C PHE A 40 4.67 -20.36 -2.67
N SER A 41 5.59 -20.02 -3.60
CA SER A 41 6.91 -20.62 -3.72
C SER A 41 7.92 -19.54 -4.06
N SER A 42 9.00 -19.41 -3.30
CA SER A 42 10.02 -18.38 -3.51
C SER A 42 11.37 -18.84 -2.95
N GLU A 43 12.44 -18.45 -3.64
CA GLU A 43 13.83 -18.59 -3.18
C GLU A 43 14.37 -17.27 -2.57
N LEU A 44 13.53 -16.24 -2.44
CA LEU A 44 13.88 -14.99 -1.77
C LEU A 44 14.10 -15.23 -0.27
N ASP A 45 14.96 -14.43 0.34
CA ASP A 45 15.16 -14.44 1.78
C ASP A 45 13.85 -14.18 2.53
N TRP A 46 13.65 -14.84 3.67
CA TRP A 46 12.47 -14.70 4.50
C TRP A 46 12.23 -13.25 4.96
N SER A 47 13.30 -12.46 5.14
CA SER A 47 13.18 -11.02 5.42
C SER A 47 12.50 -10.25 4.29
N THR A 48 12.79 -10.60 3.03
CA THR A 48 12.14 -10.01 1.86
C THR A 48 10.71 -10.52 1.73
N VAL A 49 10.50 -11.83 1.80
CA VAL A 49 9.17 -12.43 1.71
C VAL A 49 8.24 -11.91 2.79
N GLY A 50 8.70 -11.84 4.05
CA GLY A 50 7.89 -11.36 5.18
C GLY A 50 7.45 -9.90 5.07
N ALA A 51 8.13 -9.09 4.27
CA ALA A 51 7.76 -7.70 4.04
C ALA A 51 6.61 -7.51 3.03
N VAL A 52 6.33 -8.52 2.19
CA VAL A 52 5.44 -8.39 1.01
C VAL A 52 3.96 -8.53 1.32
N PRO A 53 3.47 -9.57 2.03
CA PRO A 53 2.03 -9.94 1.99
C PRO A 53 1.09 -8.81 2.40
N GLU A 54 1.37 -8.14 3.51
CA GLU A 54 0.49 -7.09 4.05
C GLU A 54 0.45 -5.85 3.13
N MET A 55 1.62 -5.37 2.67
CA MET A 55 1.63 -4.20 1.79
C MET A 55 0.99 -4.51 0.44
N LEU A 56 1.17 -5.72 -0.08
CA LEU A 56 0.61 -6.14 -1.35
C LEU A 56 -0.91 -6.31 -1.26
N GLN A 57 -1.41 -6.94 -0.19
CA GLN A 57 -2.85 -7.03 0.07
C GLN A 57 -3.50 -5.65 0.10
N THR A 58 -2.92 -4.74 0.86
CA THR A 58 -3.44 -3.38 1.00
C THR A 58 -3.42 -2.64 -0.35
N SER A 59 -2.36 -2.79 -1.13
CA SER A 59 -2.24 -2.19 -2.45
C SER A 59 -3.25 -2.77 -3.44
N TYR A 60 -3.32 -4.10 -3.52
CA TYR A 60 -4.22 -4.80 -4.43
C TYR A 60 -5.69 -4.53 -4.11
N GLY A 61 -6.08 -4.64 -2.84
CA GLY A 61 -7.45 -4.36 -2.41
C GLY A 61 -7.85 -2.90 -2.60
N SER A 62 -6.91 -1.95 -2.37
CA SER A 62 -7.17 -0.54 -2.67
C SER A 62 -7.43 -0.30 -4.15
N LEU A 63 -6.68 -0.96 -5.05
CA LEU A 63 -6.87 -0.82 -6.50
C LEU A 63 -8.14 -1.51 -6.99
N THR A 64 -8.48 -2.71 -6.46
CA THR A 64 -9.63 -3.50 -6.90
C THR A 64 -10.92 -3.09 -6.21
N VAL A 65 -10.97 -3.19 -4.89
CA VAL A 65 -12.18 -2.95 -4.09
C VAL A 65 -12.42 -1.46 -3.90
N GLY A 66 -11.38 -0.72 -3.54
CA GLY A 66 -11.48 0.71 -3.23
C GLY A 66 -11.67 1.59 -4.46
N LEU A 67 -10.95 1.34 -5.54
CA LEU A 67 -10.87 2.21 -6.71
C LEU A 67 -11.53 1.62 -7.97
N ASP A 68 -11.78 0.31 -8.04
CA ASP A 68 -12.22 -0.39 -9.26
C ASP A 68 -11.35 0.01 -10.48
N ALA A 69 -10.01 -0.02 -10.29
CA ALA A 69 -9.03 0.49 -11.23
C ALA A 69 -9.03 -0.28 -12.56
N LYS A 70 -8.96 0.44 -13.67
CA LYS A 70 -8.94 -0.12 -15.03
C LYS A 70 -7.75 0.41 -15.81
N SER A 71 -7.25 -0.40 -16.73
CA SER A 71 -6.20 0.01 -17.68
C SER A 71 -6.55 1.30 -18.41
N GLY A 72 -5.55 2.13 -18.64
CA GLY A 72 -5.68 3.42 -19.32
C GLY A 72 -6.12 4.59 -18.43
N GLN A 73 -6.47 4.34 -17.15
CA GLN A 73 -6.78 5.40 -16.20
C GLN A 73 -5.50 6.02 -15.62
N SER A 74 -5.64 7.23 -15.08
CA SER A 74 -4.61 7.92 -14.31
C SER A 74 -4.84 7.74 -12.81
N LEU A 75 -3.76 7.47 -12.06
CA LEU A 75 -3.77 7.25 -10.62
C LEU A 75 -2.79 8.20 -9.92
N LEU A 76 -3.29 8.97 -8.95
CA LEU A 76 -2.46 9.68 -7.99
C LEU A 76 -2.26 8.80 -6.74
N ILE A 77 -1.01 8.58 -6.33
CA ILE A 77 -0.67 7.92 -5.07
C ILE A 77 -0.12 8.98 -4.11
N ARG A 78 -0.93 9.43 -3.15
CA ARG A 78 -0.51 10.34 -2.08
C ARG A 78 0.21 9.55 -0.98
N GLY A 79 1.52 9.81 -0.79
CA GLY A 79 2.39 8.99 0.05
C GLY A 79 3.10 7.88 -0.73
N GLY A 80 3.50 8.16 -1.96
CA GLY A 80 4.08 7.21 -2.91
C GLY A 80 5.36 6.50 -2.45
N THR A 81 6.14 7.10 -1.56
CA THR A 81 7.39 6.49 -1.03
C THR A 81 7.16 5.57 0.19
N SER A 82 5.93 5.37 0.62
CA SER A 82 5.60 4.32 1.58
C SER A 82 5.65 2.94 0.94
N SER A 83 5.73 1.88 1.75
CA SER A 83 5.74 0.49 1.25
C SER A 83 4.48 0.17 0.43
N VAL A 84 3.30 0.55 0.92
CA VAL A 84 2.03 0.41 0.20
C VAL A 84 2.02 1.26 -1.07
N GLY A 85 2.52 2.52 -1.00
CA GLY A 85 2.59 3.41 -2.16
C GLY A 85 3.45 2.85 -3.29
N MET A 86 4.63 2.31 -2.98
CA MET A 86 5.53 1.70 -3.95
C MET A 86 4.92 0.41 -4.54
N ALA A 87 4.35 -0.46 -3.73
CA ALA A 87 3.68 -1.67 -4.22
C ALA A 87 2.48 -1.33 -5.12
N THR A 88 1.69 -0.31 -4.74
CA THR A 88 0.58 0.17 -5.57
C THR A 88 1.07 0.70 -6.91
N ALA A 89 2.19 1.46 -6.93
CA ALA A 89 2.76 1.98 -8.17
C ALA A 89 3.18 0.84 -9.12
N VAL A 90 3.85 -0.19 -8.60
CA VAL A 90 4.25 -1.38 -9.39
C VAL A 90 3.01 -2.06 -9.99
N LEU A 91 2.00 -2.39 -9.18
CA LEU A 91 0.77 -3.03 -9.66
C LEU A 91 0.04 -2.16 -10.69
N ALA A 92 -0.11 -0.88 -10.41
CA ALA A 92 -0.78 0.05 -11.31
C ALA A 92 -0.09 0.16 -12.67
N LYS A 93 1.26 0.18 -12.68
CA LYS A 93 2.03 0.16 -13.93
C LYS A 93 1.85 -1.14 -14.70
N GLN A 94 1.88 -2.29 -14.03
CA GLN A 94 1.61 -3.60 -14.66
C GLN A 94 0.20 -3.66 -15.28
N TRP A 95 -0.78 -2.98 -14.68
CA TRP A 95 -2.15 -2.91 -15.20
C TRP A 95 -2.36 -1.82 -16.27
N GLY A 96 -1.29 -1.09 -16.64
CA GLY A 96 -1.35 -0.09 -17.70
C GLY A 96 -1.98 1.24 -17.28
N LEU A 97 -1.87 1.62 -16.01
CA LEU A 97 -2.27 2.95 -15.55
C LEU A 97 -1.13 3.96 -15.77
N THR A 98 -1.51 5.23 -15.92
CA THR A 98 -0.59 6.37 -15.78
C THR A 98 -0.49 6.74 -14.31
N VAL A 99 0.70 6.63 -13.72
CA VAL A 99 0.92 6.79 -12.29
C VAL A 99 1.59 8.10 -11.96
N LEU A 100 0.92 8.91 -11.13
CA LEU A 100 1.48 10.06 -10.45
C LEU A 100 1.70 9.67 -8.98
N ALA A 101 2.88 9.93 -8.42
CA ALA A 101 3.15 9.58 -7.02
C ALA A 101 3.84 10.73 -6.28
N THR A 102 3.49 10.92 -5.01
CA THR A 102 4.05 12.02 -4.22
C THR A 102 5.14 11.55 -3.28
N THR A 103 6.10 12.45 -3.03
CA THR A 103 7.10 12.33 -1.98
C THR A 103 7.31 13.68 -1.30
N ARG A 104 7.55 13.70 0.02
CA ARG A 104 7.96 14.91 0.75
C ARG A 104 9.46 15.20 0.62
N ASP A 105 10.23 14.24 0.17
CA ASP A 105 11.68 14.34 0.02
C ASP A 105 12.07 14.18 -1.47
N ALA A 106 12.51 15.26 -2.09
CA ALA A 106 12.93 15.26 -3.49
C ALA A 106 14.05 14.24 -3.78
N ASN A 107 14.91 13.93 -2.79
CA ASN A 107 15.96 12.92 -2.94
C ASN A 107 15.43 11.50 -3.13
N LYS A 108 14.17 11.24 -2.77
CA LYS A 108 13.49 9.95 -2.96
C LYS A 108 12.77 9.84 -4.31
N ALA A 109 12.77 10.90 -5.13
CA ALA A 109 12.08 10.88 -6.43
C ALA A 109 12.61 9.77 -7.34
N SER A 110 13.93 9.53 -7.32
CA SER A 110 14.57 8.49 -8.14
C SER A 110 14.05 7.07 -7.82
N SER A 111 13.71 6.78 -6.57
CA SER A 111 13.16 5.46 -6.20
C SER A 111 11.78 5.22 -6.79
N LEU A 112 10.96 6.27 -6.94
CA LEU A 112 9.66 6.17 -7.60
C LEU A 112 9.81 6.03 -9.12
N THR A 113 10.72 6.79 -9.72
CA THR A 113 11.01 6.68 -11.16
C THR A 113 11.54 5.29 -11.52
N ALA A 114 12.39 4.70 -10.66
CA ALA A 114 12.98 3.38 -10.89
C ALA A 114 11.92 2.25 -10.95
N ILE A 115 10.78 2.40 -10.30
CA ILE A 115 9.65 1.44 -10.35
C ILE A 115 8.58 1.83 -11.38
N GLY A 116 8.89 2.76 -12.29
CA GLY A 116 8.05 3.08 -13.43
C GLY A 116 6.98 4.15 -13.19
N VAL A 117 7.05 4.93 -12.10
CA VAL A 117 6.16 6.08 -11.88
C VAL A 117 6.38 7.11 -12.99
N ASP A 118 5.30 7.52 -13.68
CA ASP A 118 5.38 8.44 -14.82
C ASP A 118 5.65 9.88 -14.38
N HIS A 119 5.05 10.33 -13.27
CA HIS A 119 5.22 11.68 -12.74
C HIS A 119 5.43 11.67 -11.23
N VAL A 120 6.58 12.11 -10.78
CA VAL A 120 6.87 12.29 -9.35
C VAL A 120 6.58 13.73 -8.96
N ILE A 121 5.79 13.92 -7.91
CA ILE A 121 5.38 15.22 -7.37
C ILE A 121 6.00 15.39 -5.98
N VAL A 122 6.68 16.52 -5.77
CA VAL A 122 7.13 16.89 -4.43
C VAL A 122 5.95 17.49 -3.67
N ASP A 123 5.55 16.80 -2.60
CA ASP A 123 4.40 17.16 -1.78
C ASP A 123 4.73 18.31 -0.83
N ASP A 124 4.31 19.50 -1.19
CA ASP A 124 4.40 20.73 -0.40
C ASP A 124 3.09 21.07 0.34
N GLY A 125 2.12 20.17 0.29
CA GLY A 125 0.78 20.35 0.84
C GLY A 125 -0.27 20.80 -0.19
N ALA A 126 0.14 21.25 -1.39
CA ALA A 126 -0.73 21.75 -2.46
C ALA A 126 -0.60 20.94 -3.77
N VAL A 127 -0.74 19.64 -3.67
CA VAL A 127 -0.54 18.70 -4.78
C VAL A 127 -1.59 18.84 -5.88
N ALA A 128 -2.80 19.26 -5.55
CA ALA A 128 -3.89 19.39 -6.54
C ALA A 128 -3.54 20.35 -7.70
N GLY A 129 -2.82 21.44 -7.42
CA GLY A 129 -2.32 22.36 -8.45
C GLY A 129 -1.33 21.68 -9.37
N GLN A 130 -0.30 21.03 -8.81
CA GLN A 130 0.74 20.33 -9.55
C GLN A 130 0.16 19.18 -10.41
N VAL A 131 -0.83 18.45 -9.89
CA VAL A 131 -1.56 17.42 -10.68
C VAL A 131 -2.26 18.04 -11.87
N ARG A 132 -2.93 19.20 -11.71
CA ARG A 132 -3.65 19.87 -12.80
C ARG A 132 -2.73 20.51 -13.83
N ASP A 133 -1.50 20.83 -13.48
CA ASP A 133 -0.49 21.25 -14.46
C ASP A 133 -0.11 20.11 -15.40
N ILE A 134 -0.13 18.86 -14.91
CA ILE A 134 0.13 17.64 -15.69
C ILE A 134 -1.13 17.17 -16.40
N LEU A 135 -2.24 17.08 -15.68
CA LEU A 135 -3.55 16.61 -16.13
C LEU A 135 -4.61 17.68 -15.82
N PRO A 136 -4.92 18.60 -16.73
CA PRO A 136 -5.80 19.75 -16.47
C PRO A 136 -7.19 19.37 -15.91
N GLY A 137 -7.71 18.20 -16.28
CA GLY A 137 -8.96 17.65 -15.74
C GLY A 137 -8.87 17.09 -14.32
N GLY A 138 -7.66 16.80 -13.83
CA GLY A 138 -7.40 15.99 -12.66
C GLY A 138 -7.28 14.50 -12.98
N VAL A 139 -6.89 13.68 -11.99
CA VAL A 139 -6.75 12.23 -12.15
C VAL A 139 -8.08 11.49 -12.11
N ASP A 140 -8.13 10.32 -12.72
CA ASP A 140 -9.29 9.40 -12.62
C ASP A 140 -9.45 8.83 -11.23
N LEU A 141 -8.34 8.43 -10.63
CA LEU A 141 -8.24 7.71 -9.37
C LEU A 141 -7.20 8.36 -8.47
N ALA A 142 -7.45 8.33 -7.16
CA ALA A 142 -6.44 8.72 -6.19
C ALA A 142 -6.45 7.76 -4.99
N LEU A 143 -5.26 7.33 -4.57
CA LEU A 143 -5.03 6.57 -3.35
C LEU A 143 -4.46 7.49 -2.29
N GLU A 144 -5.19 7.67 -1.19
CA GLU A 144 -4.78 8.51 -0.06
C GLU A 144 -4.18 7.63 1.05
N LEU A 145 -2.87 7.78 1.27
CA LEU A 145 -2.12 7.04 2.28
C LEU A 145 -1.60 7.92 3.43
N VAL A 146 -1.61 9.24 3.25
CA VAL A 146 -1.14 10.18 4.27
C VAL A 146 -2.18 10.39 5.35
N GLY A 147 -3.42 10.63 4.96
CA GLY A 147 -4.53 10.67 5.90
C GLY A 147 -5.40 11.92 5.79
N THR A 148 -6.16 12.17 6.86
CA THR A 148 -7.17 13.24 6.89
C THR A 148 -6.63 14.65 6.61
N PRO A 149 -5.39 15.03 6.96
CA PRO A 149 -4.87 16.37 6.66
C PRO A 149 -4.70 16.63 5.15
N THR A 150 -4.39 15.60 4.37
CA THR A 150 -4.15 15.74 2.92
C THR A 150 -5.36 15.38 2.07
N LEU A 151 -6.35 14.68 2.64
CA LEU A 151 -7.53 14.21 1.95
C LEU A 151 -8.28 15.30 1.16
N PRO A 152 -8.53 16.53 1.70
CA PRO A 152 -9.19 17.58 0.94
C PRO A 152 -8.45 17.99 -0.32
N ASP A 153 -7.13 18.01 -0.28
CA ASP A 153 -6.30 18.35 -1.44
C ASP A 153 -6.27 17.22 -2.46
N THR A 154 -6.19 15.97 -2.01
CA THR A 154 -6.29 14.77 -2.86
C THR A 154 -7.65 14.69 -3.57
N LEU A 155 -8.74 15.04 -2.87
CA LEU A 155 -10.06 15.15 -3.49
C LEU A 155 -10.09 16.22 -4.59
N ARG A 156 -9.47 17.40 -4.38
CA ARG A 156 -9.36 18.46 -5.39
C ARG A 156 -8.47 18.09 -6.58
N ALA A 157 -7.51 17.20 -6.40
CA ALA A 157 -6.68 16.67 -7.49
C ALA A 157 -7.44 15.74 -8.43
N THR A 158 -8.56 15.19 -7.97
CA THR A 158 -9.36 14.19 -8.68
C THR A 158 -10.40 14.87 -9.58
N ARG A 159 -10.63 14.31 -10.78
CA ARG A 159 -11.60 14.83 -11.74
C ARG A 159 -13.04 14.55 -11.33
N VAL A 160 -13.99 15.27 -11.97
CA VAL A 160 -15.41 14.91 -11.87
C VAL A 160 -15.62 13.47 -12.33
N HIS A 161 -16.38 12.70 -11.57
CA HIS A 161 -16.59 11.25 -11.71
C HIS A 161 -15.35 10.38 -11.41
N GLY A 162 -14.25 10.97 -10.94
CA GLY A 162 -13.13 10.23 -10.40
C GLY A 162 -13.40 9.73 -8.96
N THR A 163 -12.52 8.85 -8.48
CA THR A 163 -12.68 8.21 -7.17
C THR A 163 -11.40 8.37 -6.35
N VAL A 164 -11.56 8.77 -5.09
CA VAL A 164 -10.50 8.77 -4.07
C VAL A 164 -10.75 7.61 -3.12
N CYS A 165 -9.77 6.74 -2.93
CA CYS A 165 -9.80 5.71 -1.90
C CYS A 165 -8.92 6.13 -0.71
N PHE A 166 -9.53 6.25 0.46
CA PHE A 166 -8.84 6.50 1.71
C PHE A 166 -8.41 5.16 2.31
N THR A 167 -7.10 4.92 2.40
CA THR A 167 -6.55 3.65 2.87
C THR A 167 -5.56 3.83 4.01
N GLY A 168 -4.69 4.85 3.95
CA GLY A 168 -3.61 5.01 4.90
C GLY A 168 -3.73 6.26 5.79
N MET A 169 -3.01 6.23 6.91
CA MET A 169 -2.99 7.29 7.92
C MET A 169 -1.57 7.55 8.43
N LEU A 170 -0.63 7.76 7.49
CA LEU A 170 0.77 8.05 7.81
C LEU A 170 0.97 9.30 8.68
N SER A 171 -0.01 10.22 8.66
CA SER A 171 -0.06 11.39 9.54
C SER A 171 -0.44 11.07 10.99
N ASN A 172 -0.92 9.85 11.24
CA ASN A 172 -1.54 9.43 12.50
C ASN A 172 -2.78 10.26 12.92
N GLU A 173 -3.43 10.92 11.95
CA GLU A 173 -4.69 11.63 12.15
C GLU A 173 -5.84 10.84 11.53
N TRP A 174 -6.77 10.37 12.37
CA TRP A 174 -7.78 9.37 12.03
C TRP A 174 -9.16 9.95 11.69
N THR A 175 -9.46 11.15 12.17
CA THR A 175 -10.81 11.70 12.10
C THR A 175 -10.84 13.05 11.42
N VAL A 176 -11.89 13.29 10.64
CA VAL A 176 -12.21 14.60 10.09
C VAL A 176 -13.18 15.28 11.08
N LYS A 177 -12.76 16.40 11.68
CA LYS A 177 -13.64 17.21 12.52
C LYS A 177 -14.60 18.00 11.64
N ASP A 178 -15.80 18.22 12.15
CA ASP A 178 -16.82 19.08 11.53
C ASP A 178 -17.04 18.76 10.03
N PHE A 179 -17.14 17.45 9.73
CA PHE A 179 -17.31 16.96 8.35
C PHE A 179 -18.63 17.44 7.75
N TYR A 180 -18.54 18.42 6.85
CA TYR A 180 -19.66 18.86 6.04
C TYR A 180 -19.49 18.39 4.58
N PRO A 181 -20.18 17.30 4.17
CA PRO A 181 -19.91 16.61 2.91
C PRO A 181 -19.95 17.48 1.64
N ILE A 182 -20.87 18.45 1.58
CA ILE A 182 -21.07 19.30 0.38
C ILE A 182 -19.85 20.21 0.13
N ASP A 183 -19.21 20.70 1.20
CA ASP A 183 -18.01 21.53 1.07
C ASP A 183 -16.73 20.70 1.03
N TYR A 184 -16.76 19.53 1.71
CA TYR A 184 -15.56 18.69 1.86
C TYR A 184 -15.25 17.89 0.59
N ILE A 185 -16.30 17.33 -0.06
CA ILE A 185 -16.15 16.51 -1.27
C ILE A 185 -16.47 17.38 -2.49
N PRO A 186 -15.50 17.61 -3.40
CA PRO A 186 -15.76 18.38 -4.61
C PRO A 186 -16.88 17.77 -5.45
N ARG A 187 -17.61 18.62 -6.14
CA ARG A 187 -18.77 18.23 -6.96
C ARG A 187 -18.43 17.07 -7.89
N GLY A 188 -19.16 15.96 -7.74
CA GLY A 188 -19.08 14.78 -8.59
C GLY A 188 -17.86 13.89 -8.36
N VAL A 189 -17.00 14.18 -7.36
CA VAL A 189 -15.93 13.29 -6.92
C VAL A 189 -16.52 12.24 -5.97
N ARG A 190 -16.03 11.02 -6.05
CA ARG A 190 -16.40 9.92 -5.15
C ARG A 190 -15.32 9.72 -4.10
N LEU A 191 -15.74 9.46 -2.86
CA LEU A 191 -14.85 9.06 -1.77
C LEU A 191 -15.23 7.66 -1.33
N THR A 192 -14.26 6.76 -1.38
CA THR A 192 -14.34 5.38 -0.87
C THR A 192 -13.27 5.16 0.19
N SER A 193 -13.29 4.02 0.82
CA SER A 193 -12.24 3.58 1.73
C SER A 193 -11.93 2.10 1.55
N TYR A 194 -10.72 1.71 1.94
CA TYR A 194 -10.32 0.32 1.98
C TYR A 194 -9.64 0.01 3.32
N GLY A 195 -10.16 -0.97 4.04
CA GLY A 195 -9.66 -1.39 5.36
C GLY A 195 -9.00 -2.77 5.38
N GLY A 196 -8.88 -3.43 4.22
CA GLY A 196 -8.27 -4.76 4.08
C GLY A 196 -9.11 -5.91 4.65
N ASP A 197 -9.31 -6.95 3.84
CA ASP A 197 -9.86 -8.23 4.26
C ASP A 197 -8.86 -9.34 3.94
N ALA A 198 -8.80 -10.38 4.77
CA ALA A 198 -7.86 -11.49 4.62
C ALA A 198 -8.01 -12.24 3.29
N SER A 199 -9.18 -12.18 2.66
CA SER A 199 -9.49 -12.80 1.38
C SER A 199 -9.12 -11.96 0.15
N ASP A 200 -8.66 -10.73 0.33
CA ASP A 200 -8.46 -9.77 -0.77
C ASP A 200 -7.15 -9.97 -1.55
N LEU A 201 -6.28 -10.88 -1.14
CA LEU A 201 -5.04 -11.17 -1.88
C LEU A 201 -5.09 -12.56 -2.53
N PRO A 202 -5.32 -12.67 -3.85
CA PRO A 202 -5.20 -13.93 -4.58
C PRO A 202 -3.77 -14.49 -4.56
N ALA A 203 -3.66 -15.81 -4.55
CA ALA A 203 -2.35 -16.47 -4.48
C ALA A 203 -1.46 -16.21 -5.71
N ASP A 204 -2.05 -16.10 -6.89
CA ASP A 204 -1.37 -15.74 -8.13
C ASP A 204 -0.78 -14.32 -8.07
N VAL A 205 -1.51 -13.36 -7.52
CA VAL A 205 -1.02 -11.98 -7.34
C VAL A 205 0.19 -11.94 -6.40
N LEU A 206 0.15 -12.70 -5.29
CA LEU A 206 1.30 -12.82 -4.39
C LEU A 206 2.49 -13.47 -5.12
N GLN A 207 2.26 -14.57 -5.84
CA GLN A 207 3.29 -15.28 -6.56
C GLN A 207 3.93 -14.41 -7.64
N ASP A 208 3.14 -13.71 -8.45
CA ASP A 208 3.62 -12.84 -9.52
C ASP A 208 4.46 -11.67 -8.95
N PHE A 209 4.01 -11.09 -7.84
CA PHE A 209 4.76 -10.00 -7.20
C PHE A 209 6.09 -10.49 -6.63
N LEU A 210 6.13 -11.66 -5.97
CA LEU A 210 7.38 -12.26 -5.49
C LEU A 210 8.34 -12.58 -6.65
N SER A 211 7.80 -13.02 -7.79
CA SER A 211 8.59 -13.26 -9.01
C SER A 211 9.16 -11.95 -9.57
N ALA A 212 8.37 -10.86 -9.57
CA ALA A 212 8.83 -9.53 -9.98
C ALA A 212 9.92 -8.97 -9.04
N VAL A 213 9.84 -9.27 -7.73
CA VAL A 213 10.91 -8.93 -6.78
C VAL A 213 12.17 -9.73 -7.08
N ALA A 214 12.05 -11.02 -7.35
CA ALA A 214 13.18 -11.89 -7.66
C ALA A 214 13.89 -11.49 -8.97
N SER A 215 13.16 -11.01 -9.97
CA SER A 215 13.72 -10.49 -11.24
C SER A 215 14.26 -9.06 -11.14
N GLY A 216 13.99 -8.34 -10.06
CA GLY A 216 14.35 -6.93 -9.89
C GLY A 216 13.38 -5.93 -10.55
N GLU A 217 12.24 -6.40 -11.07
CA GLU A 217 11.18 -5.54 -11.63
C GLU A 217 10.35 -4.84 -10.56
N ALA A 218 10.32 -5.38 -9.33
CA ALA A 218 9.71 -4.77 -8.17
C ALA A 218 10.71 -4.65 -7.02
N VAL A 219 10.55 -3.61 -6.19
CA VAL A 219 11.40 -3.34 -5.04
C VAL A 219 10.58 -3.38 -3.76
N VAL A 220 11.06 -4.12 -2.76
CA VAL A 220 10.50 -4.12 -1.40
C VAL A 220 11.34 -3.17 -0.54
N PRO A 221 10.78 -2.05 -0.07
CA PRO A 221 11.53 -1.10 0.74
C PRO A 221 11.68 -1.63 2.17
N ILE A 222 12.75 -2.34 2.47
CA ILE A 222 13.11 -2.80 3.82
C ILE A 222 14.07 -1.79 4.41
N ASP A 223 13.75 -1.30 5.61
CA ASP A 223 14.62 -0.37 6.34
C ASP A 223 15.54 -1.12 7.31
N GLU A 224 15.01 -2.08 8.07
CA GLU A 224 15.79 -2.88 9.00
C GLU A 224 15.16 -4.25 9.22
N VAL A 225 16.02 -5.24 9.41
CA VAL A 225 15.65 -6.61 9.79
C VAL A 225 16.12 -6.85 11.23
N PHE A 226 15.21 -7.32 12.07
CA PHE A 226 15.45 -7.59 13.49
C PHE A 226 15.38 -9.08 13.77
N ALA A 227 16.20 -9.54 14.71
CA ALA A 227 15.98 -10.85 15.34
C ALA A 227 14.70 -10.81 16.20
N PHE A 228 14.10 -11.95 16.45
CA PHE A 228 12.86 -12.05 17.22
C PHE A 228 12.97 -11.43 18.62
N GLU A 229 14.11 -11.59 19.28
CA GLU A 229 14.39 -11.04 20.60
C GLU A 229 14.40 -9.50 20.62
N ASP A 230 14.64 -8.88 19.47
CA ASP A 230 14.73 -7.43 19.30
C ASP A 230 13.39 -6.77 18.91
N ILE A 231 12.28 -7.51 18.96
CA ILE A 231 10.96 -7.02 18.52
C ILE A 231 10.55 -5.69 19.20
N ALA A 232 10.92 -5.50 20.47
CA ALA A 232 10.67 -4.26 21.18
C ALA A 232 11.38 -3.06 20.55
N ARG A 233 12.60 -3.27 19.99
CA ARG A 233 13.33 -2.23 19.26
C ARG A 233 12.67 -1.89 17.93
N ALA A 234 12.14 -2.91 17.24
CA ALA A 234 11.37 -2.69 16.01
C ALA A 234 10.15 -1.79 16.26
N HIS A 235 9.38 -2.06 17.34
CA HIS A 235 8.26 -1.23 17.76
C HIS A 235 8.68 0.20 18.12
N ALA A 236 9.72 0.35 18.92
CA ALA A 236 10.24 1.67 19.31
C ALA A 236 10.65 2.51 18.09
N LYS A 237 11.28 1.89 17.09
CA LYS A 237 11.65 2.55 15.83
C LYS A 237 10.42 2.97 15.02
N MET A 238 9.39 2.13 14.98
CA MET A 238 8.12 2.44 14.30
C MET A 238 7.40 3.60 14.98
N GLU A 239 7.26 3.56 16.31
CA GLU A 239 6.61 4.62 17.10
C GLU A 239 7.33 5.97 17.02
N ALA A 240 8.66 5.95 16.94
CA ALA A 240 9.47 7.15 16.72
C ALA A 240 9.29 7.76 15.31
N GLY A 241 8.59 7.08 14.38
CA GLY A 241 8.37 7.55 13.01
C GLY A 241 9.66 7.68 12.18
N THR A 242 10.73 6.99 12.57
CA THR A 242 12.05 7.06 11.92
C THR A 242 12.26 6.00 10.86
N ALA A 243 11.37 5.03 10.75
CA ALA A 243 11.43 3.98 9.73
C ALA A 243 11.28 4.57 8.32
N ARG A 244 12.11 4.08 7.40
CA ARG A 244 12.13 4.50 5.98
C ARG A 244 11.73 3.38 5.02
N GLY A 245 11.11 2.33 5.54
CA GLY A 245 10.68 1.13 4.83
C GLY A 245 10.04 0.16 5.81
N LYS A 246 9.86 -1.07 5.40
CA LYS A 246 9.36 -2.15 6.26
C LYS A 246 10.38 -2.48 7.36
N LEU A 247 9.89 -2.72 8.56
CA LEU A 247 10.62 -3.33 9.66
C LEU A 247 10.22 -4.80 9.68
N VAL A 248 11.17 -5.68 9.51
CA VAL A 248 10.93 -7.12 9.42
C VAL A 248 11.58 -7.80 10.62
N VAL A 249 10.85 -8.72 11.23
CA VAL A 249 11.36 -9.56 12.30
C VAL A 249 11.48 -10.99 11.78
N VAL A 250 12.63 -11.61 11.99
CA VAL A 250 12.91 -13.00 11.60
C VAL A 250 13.23 -13.84 12.82
N LEU A 251 12.87 -15.12 12.78
CA LEU A 251 13.16 -16.13 13.77
C LEU A 251 14.56 -16.72 13.57
#